data_35e2afbdc586f27900998de75fe42bf6
#
_entry.id   35e2afbdc586f27900998de75fe42bf6
#
_cell.length_a   1.000
_cell.length_b   1.000
_cell.length_c   1.000
_cell.angle_alpha   90.00
_cell.angle_beta   90.00
_cell.angle_gamma   90.00
#
_symmetry.space_group_name_H-M   'P 1'
#
loop_
_entity.id
_entity.type
_entity.pdbx_description
1 polymer ?
#
loop_
_entity_poly.entity_id
_entity_poly.type
_entity_poly.pdbx_seq_one_letter_code
_entity_poly.pdbx_strand_id
1 'polypeptide(L)'
;MGVLVRSAEALETCGKVNAVVLDKTGTITTGKPTFTDVLPFGKWRRQADDFLTIVAAAERDSEHPLAAAIVAAAAEKADIADVAELAQTTDFQAIAGRGVTARVTFRGLPHTVAVGNTDLIDDLDVDMPDVTSDTSEIASETIHDTNLDAIIADMELLSQQGKTPILAAIDGHLAGIVAVADVPKADSRQAIELLRKRGVEAVMLTGDNPTTARAIASQVGIDERHVIAGVRPERKADEIAKLQSQGYTVAMVGDGINDAPALARANVGFAIGTGTDVAIQSADVTLMGGSLMGLVHALDLTHAAMRNIAQNLGFALGYNSIGIVIAAGVLYPFTGTLLNPMIAGAAMAFSSLCVVTNASRLRLFDPDAEAAKNKTYRVRKPDPSKNNGNQHSRKGTIMGLFSDHKAKKEAENMDAMGAGHCCGGHDGHGMASNMGDSAANVAKDPVCGMSVDPATAAATREYGGVTYYFCNPGCADKFAQNPAAYLG
;
A
#
# COMPACT_ATOMS: atom_id res chain seq x y z
N MET A 1 24.51 -5.30 -7.73
CA MET A 1 23.27 -4.53 -7.84
C MET A 1 22.00 -5.34 -7.56
N GLY A 2 21.85 -6.57 -8.01
CA GLY A 2 20.63 -7.35 -7.78
C GLY A 2 19.35 -6.73 -8.37
N VAL A 3 19.44 -6.07 -9.52
CA VAL A 3 18.29 -5.49 -10.23
C VAL A 3 18.06 -6.29 -11.51
N LEU A 4 16.88 -6.86 -11.65
CA LEU A 4 16.46 -7.58 -12.85
C LEU A 4 15.36 -6.78 -13.56
N VAL A 5 15.59 -6.39 -14.81
CA VAL A 5 14.63 -5.65 -15.64
C VAL A 5 14.08 -6.58 -16.71
N ARG A 6 12.77 -6.67 -16.83
CA ARG A 6 12.07 -7.63 -17.67
C ARG A 6 12.09 -7.27 -19.15
N SER A 7 12.05 -5.98 -19.46
CA SER A 7 11.97 -5.51 -20.86
C SER A 7 12.68 -4.16 -21.07
N ALA A 8 13.01 -3.86 -22.33
CA ALA A 8 13.54 -2.56 -22.71
C ALA A 8 12.50 -1.43 -22.54
N GLU A 9 11.21 -1.73 -22.69
CA GLU A 9 10.11 -0.80 -22.49
C GLU A 9 9.99 -0.40 -21.01
N ALA A 10 10.10 -1.37 -20.10
CA ALA A 10 10.17 -1.11 -18.66
C ALA A 10 11.35 -0.19 -18.32
N LEU A 11 12.52 -0.44 -18.93
CA LEU A 11 13.69 0.41 -18.74
C LEU A 11 13.43 1.85 -19.23
N GLU A 12 12.82 2.02 -20.40
CA GLU A 12 12.48 3.36 -20.92
C GLU A 12 11.49 4.08 -20.01
N THR A 13 10.47 3.38 -19.55
CA THR A 13 9.42 3.93 -18.69
C THR A 13 9.95 4.31 -17.31
N CYS A 14 10.88 3.52 -16.73
CA CYS A 14 11.60 3.85 -15.51
C CYS A 14 12.31 5.22 -15.62
N GLY A 15 12.87 5.55 -16.79
CA GLY A 15 13.51 6.85 -17.02
C GLY A 15 12.57 8.06 -17.03
N LYS A 16 11.25 7.82 -17.05
CA LYS A 16 10.20 8.86 -17.06
C LYS A 16 9.47 8.98 -15.71
N VAL A 17 9.77 8.09 -14.76
CA VAL A 17 9.14 8.05 -13.44
C VAL A 17 9.35 9.36 -12.69
N ASN A 18 8.26 9.96 -12.21
CA ASN A 18 8.25 11.19 -11.43
C ASN A 18 7.55 11.04 -10.07
N ALA A 19 6.84 9.93 -9.85
CA ALA A 19 6.30 9.56 -8.56
C ALA A 19 6.56 8.07 -8.28
N VAL A 20 6.96 7.75 -7.06
CA VAL A 20 7.12 6.39 -6.57
C VAL A 20 6.13 6.18 -5.44
N VAL A 21 5.23 5.22 -5.62
CA VAL A 21 4.32 4.77 -4.59
C VAL A 21 4.95 3.57 -3.90
N LEU A 22 5.12 3.68 -2.60
CA LEU A 22 5.78 2.69 -1.75
C LEU A 22 4.72 2.04 -0.86
N ASP A 23 4.56 0.74 -0.93
CA ASP A 23 3.84 0.04 0.13
C ASP A 23 4.58 0.21 1.46
N LYS A 24 3.87 0.14 2.58
CA LYS A 24 4.52 0.23 3.89
C LYS A 24 5.20 -1.08 4.25
N THR A 25 4.41 -2.15 4.34
CA THR A 25 4.83 -3.43 4.93
C THR A 25 5.77 -4.20 4.02
N GLY A 26 6.92 -4.66 4.52
CA GLY A 26 7.91 -5.37 3.71
C GLY A 26 8.69 -4.50 2.70
N THR A 27 8.22 -3.30 2.39
CA THR A 27 8.83 -2.35 1.44
C THR A 27 9.58 -1.23 2.16
N ILE A 28 8.87 -0.31 2.83
CA ILE A 28 9.48 0.73 3.69
C ILE A 28 9.98 0.12 4.99
N THR A 29 9.19 -0.81 5.55
CA THR A 29 9.47 -1.51 6.80
C THR A 29 10.01 -2.90 6.55
N THR A 30 10.44 -3.57 7.62
CA THR A 30 11.02 -4.92 7.51
C THR A 30 9.98 -5.99 7.14
N GLY A 31 8.68 -5.70 7.32
CA GLY A 31 7.59 -6.67 7.18
C GLY A 31 7.58 -7.75 8.27
N LYS A 32 8.40 -7.56 9.29
CA LYS A 32 8.47 -8.42 10.48
C LYS A 32 8.09 -7.58 11.69
N PRO A 33 6.81 -7.60 12.08
CA PRO A 33 6.39 -6.92 13.29
C PRO A 33 7.19 -7.42 14.48
N THR A 34 7.52 -6.51 15.38
CA THR A 34 8.19 -6.83 16.65
C THR A 34 7.33 -6.30 17.79
N PHE A 35 7.23 -7.06 18.85
CA PHE A 35 6.64 -6.62 20.10
C PHE A 35 7.43 -5.43 20.67
N THR A 36 6.74 -4.40 21.15
CA THR A 36 7.38 -3.19 21.68
C THR A 36 6.98 -2.86 23.10
N ASP A 37 5.69 -2.91 23.41
CA ASP A 37 5.18 -2.48 24.71
C ASP A 37 4.05 -3.39 25.21
N VAL A 38 3.93 -3.44 26.53
CA VAL A 38 2.79 -4.03 27.23
C VAL A 38 2.33 -3.07 28.31
N LEU A 39 1.05 -2.72 28.29
CA LEU A 39 0.38 -1.82 29.24
C LEU A 39 -0.78 -2.58 29.88
N PRO A 40 -0.55 -3.34 30.94
CA PRO A 40 -1.60 -4.08 31.62
C PRO A 40 -2.42 -3.15 32.54
N PHE A 41 -3.72 -3.47 32.71
CA PHE A 41 -4.66 -2.71 33.54
C PHE A 41 -5.10 -3.50 34.78
N GLY A 42 -5.69 -2.81 35.75
CA GLY A 42 -6.26 -3.39 36.95
C GLY A 42 -5.30 -4.34 37.69
N LYS A 43 -5.76 -5.54 37.99
CA LYS A 43 -4.99 -6.59 38.68
C LYS A 43 -3.73 -7.04 37.90
N TRP A 44 -3.75 -6.89 36.58
CA TRP A 44 -2.67 -7.34 35.72
C TRP A 44 -1.44 -6.41 35.75
N ARG A 45 -1.52 -5.19 36.30
CA ARG A 45 -0.37 -4.28 36.44
C ARG A 45 0.80 -4.90 37.20
N ARG A 46 0.49 -5.71 38.20
CA ARG A 46 1.50 -6.41 39.02
C ARG A 46 1.92 -7.77 38.43
N GLN A 47 1.26 -8.20 37.37
CA GLN A 47 1.42 -9.51 36.72
C GLN A 47 1.56 -9.35 35.20
N ALA A 48 2.42 -8.41 34.76
CA ALA A 48 2.57 -8.07 33.34
C ALA A 48 3.04 -9.26 32.50
N ASP A 49 3.90 -10.13 33.05
CA ASP A 49 4.40 -11.31 32.35
C ASP A 49 3.33 -12.40 32.26
N ASP A 50 2.51 -12.59 33.31
CA ASP A 50 1.35 -13.50 33.27
C ASP A 50 0.31 -13.02 32.25
N PHE A 51 0.02 -11.72 32.23
CA PHE A 51 -0.85 -11.09 31.24
C PHE A 51 -0.34 -11.36 29.80
N LEU A 52 0.93 -11.06 29.54
CA LEU A 52 1.53 -11.28 28.22
C LEU A 52 1.49 -12.75 27.81
N THR A 53 1.74 -13.67 28.74
CA THR A 53 1.67 -15.12 28.49
C THR A 53 0.25 -15.56 28.11
N ILE A 54 -0.78 -15.08 28.80
CA ILE A 54 -2.19 -15.41 28.52
C ILE A 54 -2.59 -14.85 27.14
N VAL A 55 -2.21 -13.59 26.82
CA VAL A 55 -2.49 -12.96 25.53
C VAL A 55 -1.77 -13.71 24.40
N ALA A 56 -0.50 -14.06 24.60
CA ALA A 56 0.29 -14.82 23.62
C ALA A 56 -0.30 -16.23 23.38
N ALA A 57 -0.78 -16.90 24.44
CA ALA A 57 -1.43 -18.18 24.29
C ALA A 57 -2.72 -18.08 23.45
N ALA A 58 -3.52 -17.01 23.62
CA ALA A 58 -4.70 -16.76 22.79
C ALA A 58 -4.36 -16.51 21.31
N GLU A 59 -3.20 -15.87 21.02
CA GLU A 59 -2.76 -15.55 19.68
C GLU A 59 -1.93 -16.67 19.01
N ARG A 60 -1.59 -17.74 19.73
CA ARG A 60 -0.71 -18.82 19.24
C ARG A 60 -1.18 -19.47 17.94
N ASP A 61 -2.48 -19.70 17.85
CA ASP A 61 -3.09 -20.37 16.69
C ASP A 61 -3.53 -19.38 15.59
N SER A 62 -3.18 -18.08 15.76
CA SER A 62 -3.44 -17.00 14.79
C SER A 62 -2.37 -16.99 13.71
N GLU A 63 -2.79 -16.95 12.44
CA GLU A 63 -1.89 -16.82 11.29
C GLU A 63 -1.43 -15.37 11.04
N HIS A 64 -1.89 -14.42 11.88
CA HIS A 64 -1.58 -13.00 11.65
C HIS A 64 -0.13 -12.68 12.07
N PRO A 65 0.64 -11.90 11.25
CA PRO A 65 2.02 -11.54 11.58
C PRO A 65 2.21 -10.85 12.94
N LEU A 66 1.21 -10.09 13.41
CA LEU A 66 1.24 -9.43 14.73
C LEU A 66 1.20 -10.46 15.86
N ALA A 67 0.42 -11.52 15.71
CA ALA A 67 0.31 -12.61 16.66
C ALA A 67 1.67 -13.29 16.88
N ALA A 68 2.37 -13.60 15.78
CA ALA A 68 3.70 -14.21 15.85
C ALA A 68 4.70 -13.37 16.67
N ALA A 69 4.62 -12.03 16.57
CA ALA A 69 5.47 -11.12 17.34
C ALA A 69 5.16 -11.17 18.84
N ILE A 70 3.88 -11.24 19.21
CA ILE A 70 3.44 -11.33 20.62
C ILE A 70 3.86 -12.67 21.22
N VAL A 71 3.64 -13.77 20.50
CA VAL A 71 4.03 -15.13 20.93
C VAL A 71 5.53 -15.25 21.12
N ALA A 72 6.32 -14.74 20.16
CA ALA A 72 7.78 -14.77 20.26
C ALA A 72 8.30 -13.97 21.47
N ALA A 73 7.72 -12.79 21.74
CA ALA A 73 8.10 -11.97 22.88
C ALA A 73 7.75 -12.62 24.23
N ALA A 74 6.61 -13.28 24.33
CA ALA A 74 6.23 -14.01 25.54
C ALA A 74 7.14 -15.21 25.80
N ALA A 75 7.49 -15.97 24.75
CA ALA A 75 8.41 -17.09 24.84
C ALA A 75 9.83 -16.64 25.26
N GLU A 76 10.33 -15.55 24.68
CA GLU A 76 11.64 -14.97 25.04
C GLU A 76 11.68 -14.50 26.49
N LYS A 77 10.64 -13.81 26.96
CA LYS A 77 10.56 -13.34 28.36
C LYS A 77 10.48 -14.47 29.37
N ALA A 78 9.79 -15.55 29.03
CA ALA A 78 9.65 -16.72 29.90
C ALA A 78 10.82 -17.70 29.79
N ASP A 79 11.78 -17.48 28.88
CA ASP A 79 12.90 -18.38 28.58
C ASP A 79 12.45 -19.82 28.24
N ILE A 80 11.43 -19.92 27.39
CA ILE A 80 10.79 -21.18 26.94
C ILE A 80 10.79 -21.27 25.41
N ALA A 81 10.69 -22.49 24.90
CA ALA A 81 10.62 -22.72 23.46
C ALA A 81 9.23 -22.39 22.87
N ASP A 82 8.16 -22.68 23.63
CA ASP A 82 6.78 -22.46 23.21
C ASP A 82 5.91 -22.05 24.40
N VAL A 83 5.06 -21.06 24.22
CA VAL A 83 4.07 -20.59 25.21
C VAL A 83 3.12 -21.72 25.64
N ALA A 84 2.92 -22.74 24.80
CA ALA A 84 2.13 -23.93 25.13
C ALA A 84 2.63 -24.69 26.36
N GLU A 85 3.90 -24.49 26.75
CA GLU A 85 4.44 -25.07 27.99
C GLU A 85 3.85 -24.46 29.26
N LEU A 86 3.38 -23.20 29.18
CA LEU A 86 2.82 -22.45 30.31
C LEU A 86 1.30 -22.34 30.27
N ALA A 87 0.70 -22.31 29.07
CA ALA A 87 -0.72 -22.10 28.90
C ALA A 87 -1.28 -22.96 27.75
N GLN A 88 -2.50 -23.50 27.96
CA GLN A 88 -3.19 -24.31 26.97
C GLN A 88 -4.36 -23.53 26.38
N THR A 89 -4.50 -23.54 25.05
CA THR A 89 -5.55 -22.83 24.32
C THR A 89 -6.59 -23.83 23.80
N THR A 90 -7.86 -23.48 23.97
CA THR A 90 -9.02 -24.17 23.40
C THR A 90 -10.02 -23.16 22.87
N ASP A 91 -10.99 -23.60 22.09
CA ASP A 91 -12.08 -22.77 21.56
C ASP A 91 -11.59 -21.52 20.81
N PHE A 92 -10.45 -21.64 20.08
CA PHE A 92 -9.89 -20.55 19.28
C PHE A 92 -10.81 -20.18 18.12
N GLN A 93 -11.08 -18.88 17.96
CA GLN A 93 -11.84 -18.31 16.86
C GLN A 93 -11.18 -17.04 16.34
N ALA A 94 -10.84 -17.02 15.05
CA ALA A 94 -10.40 -15.83 14.37
C ALA A 94 -11.61 -15.05 13.80
N ILE A 95 -11.71 -13.76 14.14
CA ILE A 95 -12.75 -12.84 13.67
C ILE A 95 -12.12 -11.91 12.66
N ALA A 96 -12.45 -12.11 11.38
CA ALA A 96 -11.80 -11.44 10.28
C ALA A 96 -11.83 -9.91 10.41
N GLY A 97 -10.64 -9.29 10.38
CA GLY A 97 -10.45 -7.84 10.47
C GLY A 97 -10.67 -7.24 11.86
N ARG A 98 -10.91 -8.04 12.91
CA ARG A 98 -11.16 -7.57 14.27
C ARG A 98 -10.19 -8.14 15.30
N GLY A 99 -9.90 -9.44 15.27
CA GLY A 99 -9.00 -10.07 16.22
C GLY A 99 -9.33 -11.54 16.44
N VAL A 100 -9.03 -12.04 17.64
CA VAL A 100 -9.24 -13.44 18.03
C VAL A 100 -9.93 -13.55 19.38
N THR A 101 -10.65 -14.65 19.59
CA THR A 101 -11.15 -15.06 20.90
C THR A 101 -10.69 -16.49 21.18
N ALA A 102 -10.40 -16.80 22.44
CA ALA A 102 -9.95 -18.13 22.84
C ALA A 102 -10.26 -18.37 24.32
N ARG A 103 -10.26 -19.65 24.70
CA ARG A 103 -10.20 -20.05 26.11
C ARG A 103 -8.80 -20.53 26.44
N VAL A 104 -8.15 -19.84 27.38
CA VAL A 104 -6.76 -20.11 27.81
C VAL A 104 -6.76 -20.67 29.21
N THR A 105 -6.17 -21.84 29.41
CA THR A 105 -5.93 -22.39 30.75
C THR A 105 -4.49 -22.07 31.18
N PHE A 106 -4.35 -21.18 32.16
CA PHE A 106 -3.06 -20.75 32.68
C PHE A 106 -2.95 -21.09 34.17
N ARG A 107 -1.90 -21.79 34.58
CA ARG A 107 -1.70 -22.29 35.96
C ARG A 107 -2.91 -23.04 36.51
N GLY A 108 -3.64 -23.78 35.67
CA GLY A 108 -4.80 -24.55 36.03
C GLY A 108 -6.11 -23.76 36.15
N LEU A 109 -6.09 -22.44 35.88
CA LEU A 109 -7.27 -21.58 35.86
C LEU A 109 -7.66 -21.29 34.41
N PRO A 110 -8.96 -21.51 34.06
CA PRO A 110 -9.47 -21.17 32.72
C PRO A 110 -9.81 -19.69 32.65
N HIS A 111 -9.38 -19.03 31.55
CA HIS A 111 -9.68 -17.64 31.21
C HIS A 111 -10.33 -17.55 29.85
N THR A 112 -11.35 -16.72 29.70
CA THR A 112 -11.87 -16.31 28.38
C THR A 112 -11.10 -15.08 27.93
N VAL A 113 -10.47 -15.15 26.75
CA VAL A 113 -9.56 -14.12 26.26
C VAL A 113 -10.06 -13.63 24.92
N ALA A 114 -10.06 -12.29 24.73
CA ALA A 114 -10.27 -11.64 23.44
C ALA A 114 -9.10 -10.70 23.18
N VAL A 115 -8.53 -10.75 21.98
CA VAL A 115 -7.40 -9.92 21.57
C VAL A 115 -7.70 -9.31 20.20
N GLY A 116 -7.71 -7.98 20.10
CA GLY A 116 -8.06 -7.35 18.83
C GLY A 116 -8.16 -5.82 18.88
N ASN A 117 -8.87 -5.28 17.89
CA ASN A 117 -9.14 -3.84 17.80
C ASN A 117 -10.33 -3.42 18.67
N THR A 118 -10.63 -2.11 18.66
CA THR A 118 -11.77 -1.53 19.39
C THR A 118 -13.10 -2.17 18.98
N ASP A 119 -13.30 -2.45 17.67
CA ASP A 119 -14.54 -3.03 17.18
C ASP A 119 -14.83 -4.43 17.78
N LEU A 120 -13.77 -5.23 18.04
CA LEU A 120 -13.92 -6.51 18.71
C LEU A 120 -14.37 -6.35 20.17
N ILE A 121 -13.74 -5.41 20.87
CA ILE A 121 -14.00 -5.16 22.30
C ILE A 121 -15.41 -4.61 22.49
N ASP A 122 -15.86 -3.72 21.60
CA ASP A 122 -17.22 -3.17 21.61
C ASP A 122 -18.27 -4.24 21.30
N ASP A 123 -18.03 -5.12 20.33
CA ASP A 123 -18.96 -6.20 19.95
C ASP A 123 -19.17 -7.25 21.08
N LEU A 124 -18.14 -7.45 21.90
CA LEU A 124 -18.17 -8.40 23.01
C LEU A 124 -18.72 -7.80 24.31
N ASP A 125 -19.12 -6.50 24.29
CA ASP A 125 -19.63 -5.77 25.45
C ASP A 125 -18.71 -5.92 26.68
N VAL A 126 -17.40 -5.70 26.43
CA VAL A 126 -16.34 -5.88 27.41
C VAL A 126 -16.40 -4.78 28.46
N ASP A 127 -16.45 -5.17 29.74
CA ASP A 127 -16.44 -4.23 30.85
C ASP A 127 -15.08 -3.52 31.00
N MET A 128 -15.11 -2.31 31.58
CA MET A 128 -13.91 -1.58 31.95
C MET A 128 -13.06 -2.39 32.95
N PRO A 129 -11.74 -2.09 33.07
CA PRO A 129 -10.85 -2.82 33.95
C PRO A 129 -11.40 -2.91 35.38
N ASP A 130 -11.35 -4.13 35.97
CA ASP A 130 -11.74 -4.34 37.34
C ASP A 130 -10.81 -3.58 38.29
N VAL A 131 -11.31 -2.46 38.83
CA VAL A 131 -10.62 -1.66 39.83
C VAL A 131 -10.92 -2.30 41.18
N THR A 132 -10.27 -3.45 41.45
CA THR A 132 -10.38 -4.03 42.79
C THR A 132 -9.80 -3.09 43.83
N SER A 133 -10.58 -2.87 44.87
CA SER A 133 -10.46 -1.93 45.97
C SER A 133 -9.26 -2.15 46.91
N ASP A 134 -8.08 -2.50 46.40
CA ASP A 134 -6.83 -2.59 47.18
C ASP A 134 -6.02 -1.28 47.16
N THR A 135 -6.73 -0.15 47.22
CA THR A 135 -6.11 1.21 47.23
C THR A 135 -5.87 1.75 48.63
N SER A 136 -5.51 0.89 49.62
CA SER A 136 -5.28 1.44 50.94
C SER A 136 -3.84 1.84 51.28
N GLU A 137 -2.83 1.65 50.45
CA GLU A 137 -1.46 1.95 50.89
C GLU A 137 -0.43 2.46 49.86
N ILE A 138 -0.77 3.07 48.74
CA ILE A 138 0.24 3.84 47.99
C ILE A 138 -0.42 5.06 47.33
N ALA A 139 -0.60 6.13 48.12
CA ALA A 139 -0.82 7.48 47.64
C ALA A 139 0.54 8.14 47.41
N SER A 140 1.09 8.06 46.24
CA SER A 140 1.95 9.05 45.56
C SER A 140 2.82 8.36 44.52
N GLU A 141 2.33 8.31 43.31
CA GLU A 141 3.04 8.46 42.07
C GLU A 141 2.07 8.04 40.95
N THR A 142 1.54 9.05 40.28
CA THR A 142 0.80 9.04 39.01
C THR A 142 -0.07 7.78 38.78
N ILE A 143 -1.20 7.71 39.50
CA ILE A 143 -2.30 6.81 39.13
C ILE A 143 -2.89 7.39 37.86
N HIS A 144 -2.52 6.85 36.68
CA HIS A 144 -3.38 6.99 35.51
C HIS A 144 -4.69 6.27 35.88
N ASP A 145 -5.71 7.05 36.19
CA ASP A 145 -7.07 6.59 36.34
C ASP A 145 -7.39 5.71 35.12
N THR A 146 -7.77 4.47 35.35
CA THR A 146 -8.18 3.51 34.29
C THR A 146 -9.58 3.88 33.79
N ASN A 147 -9.76 5.13 33.36
CA ASN A 147 -10.97 5.55 32.67
C ASN A 147 -10.75 5.38 31.14
N LEU A 148 -11.84 5.33 30.40
CA LEU A 148 -11.83 5.14 28.95
C LEU A 148 -10.97 6.20 28.24
N ASP A 149 -10.99 7.44 28.71
CA ASP A 149 -10.22 8.54 28.10
C ASP A 149 -8.71 8.31 28.23
N ALA A 150 -8.23 7.78 29.36
CA ALA A 150 -6.82 7.45 29.54
C ALA A 150 -6.38 6.28 28.64
N ILE A 151 -7.21 5.26 28.48
CA ILE A 151 -6.94 4.13 27.58
C ILE A 151 -6.87 4.60 26.11
N ILE A 152 -7.80 5.46 25.71
CA ILE A 152 -7.80 6.06 24.36
C ILE A 152 -6.52 6.89 24.16
N ALA A 153 -6.13 7.70 25.17
CA ALA A 153 -4.91 8.51 25.10
C ALA A 153 -3.64 7.65 24.98
N ASP A 154 -3.55 6.52 25.70
CA ASP A 154 -2.45 5.57 25.59
C ASP A 154 -2.38 4.93 24.21
N MET A 155 -3.53 4.53 23.64
CA MET A 155 -3.62 3.98 22.28
C MET A 155 -3.19 5.03 21.25
N GLU A 156 -3.62 6.28 21.39
CA GLU A 156 -3.23 7.38 20.51
C GLU A 156 -1.72 7.66 20.60
N LEU A 157 -1.16 7.68 21.82
CA LEU A 157 0.27 7.87 22.04
C LEU A 157 1.10 6.77 21.37
N LEU A 158 0.73 5.51 21.55
CA LEU A 158 1.38 4.39 20.88
C LEU A 158 1.28 4.51 19.36
N SER A 159 0.09 4.87 18.85
CA SER A 159 -0.12 5.08 17.41
C SER A 159 0.71 6.23 16.86
N GLN A 160 0.86 7.35 17.63
CA GLN A 160 1.73 8.47 17.27
C GLN A 160 3.21 8.09 17.22
N GLN A 161 3.61 7.04 17.93
CA GLN A 161 4.96 6.47 17.87
C GLN A 161 5.15 5.49 16.69
N GLY A 162 4.12 5.25 15.88
CA GLY A 162 4.16 4.31 14.75
C GLY A 162 3.91 2.85 15.15
N LYS A 163 3.42 2.63 16.39
CA LYS A 163 3.08 1.31 16.91
C LYS A 163 1.61 0.99 16.64
N THR A 164 1.28 -0.27 16.56
CA THR A 164 -0.10 -0.76 16.44
C THR A 164 -0.55 -1.25 17.83
N PRO A 165 -1.41 -0.52 18.54
CA PRO A 165 -1.98 -0.97 19.80
C PRO A 165 -3.06 -2.03 19.53
N ILE A 166 -3.03 -3.09 20.34
CA ILE A 166 -3.96 -4.22 20.32
C ILE A 166 -4.54 -4.33 21.72
N LEU A 167 -5.85 -4.29 21.84
CA LEU A 167 -6.55 -4.44 23.10
C LEU A 167 -6.64 -5.91 23.48
N ALA A 168 -6.53 -6.21 24.76
CA ALA A 168 -6.75 -7.54 25.30
C ALA A 168 -7.74 -7.49 26.47
N ALA A 169 -8.79 -8.31 26.37
CA ALA A 169 -9.76 -8.54 27.42
C ALA A 169 -9.62 -9.93 27.99
N ILE A 170 -9.74 -10.08 29.32
CA ILE A 170 -9.66 -11.34 30.02
C ILE A 170 -10.86 -11.44 30.97
N ASP A 171 -11.61 -12.53 30.87
CA ASP A 171 -12.79 -12.82 31.69
C ASP A 171 -13.88 -11.74 31.61
N GLY A 172 -14.07 -11.14 30.42
CA GLY A 172 -15.08 -10.11 30.17
C GLY A 172 -14.66 -8.70 30.56
N HIS A 173 -13.43 -8.49 31.07
CA HIS A 173 -12.92 -7.17 31.43
C HIS A 173 -11.70 -6.78 30.60
N LEU A 174 -11.59 -5.50 30.26
CA LEU A 174 -10.41 -4.99 29.57
C LEU A 174 -9.18 -5.12 30.48
N ALA A 175 -8.20 -5.91 30.02
CA ALA A 175 -7.05 -6.31 30.82
C ALA A 175 -5.76 -5.53 30.49
N GLY A 176 -5.64 -4.99 29.27
CA GLY A 176 -4.46 -4.20 28.88
C GLY A 176 -4.36 -3.98 27.38
N ILE A 177 -3.26 -3.30 27.02
CA ILE A 177 -2.83 -3.04 25.65
C ILE A 177 -1.50 -3.77 25.41
N VAL A 178 -1.39 -4.41 24.26
CA VAL A 178 -0.13 -4.92 23.70
C VAL A 178 0.19 -4.12 22.45
N ALA A 179 1.42 -3.62 22.30
CA ALA A 179 1.80 -2.87 21.13
C ALA A 179 2.86 -3.62 20.31
N VAL A 180 2.68 -3.57 19.00
CA VAL A 180 3.56 -4.18 18.02
C VAL A 180 3.93 -3.13 16.97
N ALA A 181 5.19 -3.09 16.54
CA ALA A 181 5.63 -2.17 15.50
C ALA A 181 6.34 -2.90 14.37
N ASP A 182 6.06 -2.47 13.15
CA ASP A 182 6.84 -2.85 11.97
C ASP A 182 7.87 -1.75 11.69
N VAL A 183 9.12 -2.04 12.02
CA VAL A 183 10.22 -1.05 12.05
C VAL A 183 10.66 -0.70 10.62
N PRO A 184 10.87 0.60 10.29
CA PRO A 184 11.47 0.99 9.02
C PRO A 184 12.82 0.33 8.79
N LYS A 185 13.11 -0.09 7.55
CA LYS A 185 14.43 -0.59 7.16
C LYS A 185 15.47 0.52 7.35
N ALA A 186 16.69 0.13 7.71
CA ALA A 186 17.77 1.07 7.99
C ALA A 186 18.09 2.04 6.83
N ASP A 187 17.85 1.60 5.59
CA ASP A 187 18.12 2.34 4.37
C ASP A 187 16.93 3.13 3.82
N SER A 188 15.71 2.93 4.35
CA SER A 188 14.47 3.54 3.83
C SER A 188 14.54 5.07 3.82
N ARG A 189 14.98 5.67 4.92
CA ARG A 189 15.12 7.13 5.02
C ARG A 189 16.11 7.67 3.99
N GLN A 190 17.26 7.03 3.84
CA GLN A 190 18.28 7.43 2.87
C GLN A 190 17.76 7.32 1.43
N ALA A 191 17.10 6.23 1.10
CA ALA A 191 16.53 6.00 -0.22
C ALA A 191 15.48 7.06 -0.58
N ILE A 192 14.55 7.36 0.34
CA ILE A 192 13.51 8.37 0.16
C ILE A 192 14.11 9.77 -0.01
N GLU A 193 15.13 10.13 0.78
CA GLU A 193 15.83 11.40 0.62
C GLU A 193 16.50 11.51 -0.75
N LEU A 194 17.13 10.43 -1.23
CA LEU A 194 17.77 10.40 -2.55
C LEU A 194 16.73 10.50 -3.68
N LEU A 195 15.58 9.85 -3.59
CA LEU A 195 14.49 10.01 -4.56
C LEU A 195 14.05 11.47 -4.63
N ARG A 196 13.83 12.11 -3.49
CA ARG A 196 13.46 13.54 -3.42
C ARG A 196 14.52 14.44 -4.04
N LYS A 197 15.81 14.21 -3.76
CA LYS A 197 16.93 14.96 -4.40
C LYS A 197 16.93 14.80 -5.93
N ARG A 198 16.48 13.67 -6.44
CA ARG A 198 16.35 13.39 -7.86
C ARG A 198 15.11 14.00 -8.51
N GLY A 199 14.23 14.61 -7.72
CA GLY A 199 12.96 15.19 -8.17
C GLY A 199 11.85 14.17 -8.38
N VAL A 200 11.98 12.99 -7.77
CA VAL A 200 10.96 11.94 -7.75
C VAL A 200 10.20 12.04 -6.43
N GLU A 201 8.88 12.15 -6.50
CA GLU A 201 8.02 12.23 -5.33
C GLU A 201 7.80 10.84 -4.74
N ALA A 202 8.03 10.68 -3.43
CA ALA A 202 7.76 9.44 -2.71
C ALA A 202 6.40 9.54 -2.01
N VAL A 203 5.51 8.60 -2.28
CA VAL A 203 4.17 8.49 -1.72
C VAL A 203 4.07 7.17 -0.96
N MET A 204 3.64 7.21 0.30
CA MET A 204 3.35 6.00 1.08
C MET A 204 1.90 5.57 0.84
N LEU A 205 1.68 4.29 0.58
CA LEU A 205 0.36 3.68 0.40
C LEU A 205 0.23 2.50 1.38
N THR A 206 -0.76 2.55 2.28
CA THR A 206 -0.91 1.51 3.31
C THR A 206 -2.37 1.27 3.72
N GLY A 207 -2.65 0.07 4.19
CA GLY A 207 -3.92 -0.27 4.85
C GLY A 207 -4.02 0.17 6.31
N ASP A 208 -2.92 0.60 6.93
CA ASP A 208 -2.87 1.01 8.32
C ASP A 208 -3.74 2.25 8.62
N ASN A 209 -4.02 2.46 9.90
CA ASN A 209 -4.68 3.69 10.33
C ASN A 209 -3.82 4.93 10.02
N PRO A 210 -4.46 6.10 9.80
CA PRO A 210 -3.75 7.31 9.40
C PRO A 210 -2.69 7.78 10.39
N THR A 211 -2.89 7.59 11.69
CA THR A 211 -1.95 8.06 12.74
C THR A 211 -0.65 7.27 12.67
N THR A 212 -0.72 5.93 12.67
CA THR A 212 0.45 5.06 12.53
C THR A 212 1.18 5.30 11.20
N ALA A 213 0.42 5.45 10.10
CA ALA A 213 1.01 5.71 8.79
C ALA A 213 1.80 7.03 8.74
N ARG A 214 1.27 8.11 9.33
CA ARG A 214 1.97 9.41 9.41
C ARG A 214 3.21 9.34 10.29
N ALA A 215 3.15 8.61 11.40
CA ALA A 215 4.30 8.41 12.27
C ALA A 215 5.47 7.73 11.52
N ILE A 216 5.21 6.64 10.82
CA ILE A 216 6.22 5.95 10.00
C ILE A 216 6.72 6.85 8.87
N ALA A 217 5.82 7.57 8.17
CA ALA A 217 6.19 8.51 7.12
C ALA A 217 7.15 9.59 7.61
N SER A 218 6.88 10.17 8.78
CA SER A 218 7.75 11.15 9.43
C SER A 218 9.14 10.57 9.73
N GLN A 219 9.21 9.35 10.26
CA GLN A 219 10.49 8.67 10.56
C GLN A 219 11.36 8.50 9.32
N VAL A 220 10.75 8.20 8.17
CA VAL A 220 11.49 7.98 6.91
C VAL A 220 11.60 9.23 6.03
N GLY A 221 11.01 10.36 6.43
CA GLY A 221 11.11 11.65 5.74
C GLY A 221 10.14 11.82 4.56
N ILE A 222 9.02 11.09 4.55
CA ILE A 222 7.89 11.33 3.65
C ILE A 222 7.00 12.41 4.26
N ASP A 223 6.63 13.41 3.44
CA ASP A 223 5.71 14.47 3.85
C ASP A 223 4.32 13.87 4.14
N GLU A 224 3.67 14.32 5.20
CA GLU A 224 2.33 13.85 5.60
C GLU A 224 1.31 13.95 4.46
N ARG A 225 1.45 14.93 3.58
CA ARG A 225 0.63 15.12 2.38
C ARG A 225 0.78 14.00 1.34
N HIS A 226 1.82 13.20 1.45
CA HIS A 226 2.11 12.09 0.54
C HIS A 226 1.84 10.73 1.21
N VAL A 227 0.95 10.71 2.21
CA VAL A 227 0.52 9.49 2.90
C VAL A 227 -0.93 9.17 2.53
N ILE A 228 -1.16 8.00 1.95
CA ILE A 228 -2.47 7.46 1.62
C ILE A 228 -2.68 6.24 2.53
N ALA A 229 -3.43 6.42 3.61
CA ALA A 229 -3.65 5.44 4.66
C ALA A 229 -5.08 4.89 4.64
N GLY A 230 -5.30 3.72 5.26
CA GLY A 230 -6.61 3.08 5.37
C GLY A 230 -7.13 2.54 4.03
N VAL A 231 -6.23 2.18 3.12
CA VAL A 231 -6.59 1.70 1.78
C VAL A 231 -6.66 0.18 1.78
N ARG A 232 -7.83 -0.37 1.49
CA ARG A 232 -7.99 -1.82 1.31
C ARG A 232 -7.18 -2.32 0.13
N PRO A 233 -6.68 -3.57 0.16
CA PRO A 233 -5.84 -4.13 -0.91
C PRO A 233 -6.46 -3.96 -2.31
N GLU A 234 -7.77 -4.17 -2.45
CA GLU A 234 -8.48 -4.10 -3.73
C GLU A 234 -8.51 -2.67 -4.31
N ARG A 235 -8.37 -1.65 -3.45
CA ARG A 235 -8.39 -0.23 -3.83
C ARG A 235 -7.01 0.37 -4.09
N LYS A 236 -5.92 -0.34 -3.80
CA LYS A 236 -4.56 0.17 -4.05
C LYS A 236 -4.34 0.51 -5.52
N ALA A 237 -4.85 -0.31 -6.45
CA ALA A 237 -4.79 -0.06 -7.89
C ALA A 237 -5.54 1.23 -8.31
N ASP A 238 -6.65 1.56 -7.64
CA ASP A 238 -7.41 2.78 -7.91
C ASP A 238 -6.63 4.04 -7.52
N GLU A 239 -5.90 4.00 -6.40
CA GLU A 239 -5.04 5.13 -5.97
C GLU A 239 -3.90 5.36 -6.98
N ILE A 240 -3.30 4.29 -7.52
CA ILE A 240 -2.33 4.40 -8.62
C ILE A 240 -2.97 5.07 -9.84
N ALA A 241 -4.17 4.63 -10.23
CA ALA A 241 -4.89 5.20 -11.38
C ALA A 241 -5.22 6.70 -11.18
N LYS A 242 -5.54 7.13 -9.96
CA LYS A 242 -5.76 8.55 -9.64
C LYS A 242 -4.50 9.38 -9.85
N LEU A 243 -3.35 8.92 -9.37
CA LEU A 243 -2.06 9.60 -9.59
C LEU A 243 -1.72 9.68 -11.09
N GLN A 244 -1.95 8.60 -11.84
CA GLN A 244 -1.74 8.60 -13.29
C GLN A 244 -2.65 9.60 -14.01
N SER A 245 -3.92 9.71 -13.59
CA SER A 245 -4.86 10.68 -14.16
C SER A 245 -4.44 12.13 -13.94
N GLN A 246 -3.66 12.40 -12.91
CA GLN A 246 -3.05 13.70 -12.62
C GLN A 246 -1.78 13.99 -13.45
N GLY A 247 -1.39 13.06 -14.33
CA GLY A 247 -0.22 13.21 -15.21
C GLY A 247 1.09 12.72 -14.60
N TYR A 248 1.02 11.97 -13.49
CA TYR A 248 2.21 11.29 -12.97
C TYR A 248 2.55 10.05 -13.77
N THR A 249 3.84 9.82 -13.96
CA THR A 249 4.39 8.51 -14.38
C THR A 249 4.78 7.78 -13.10
N VAL A 250 3.94 6.83 -12.72
CA VAL A 250 3.98 6.19 -11.40
C VAL A 250 4.77 4.90 -11.45
N ALA A 251 5.76 4.77 -10.56
CA ALA A 251 6.31 3.48 -10.18
C ALA A 251 5.63 3.00 -8.90
N MET A 252 5.20 1.74 -8.83
CA MET A 252 4.73 1.08 -7.60
C MET A 252 5.79 0.12 -7.10
N VAL A 253 6.08 0.16 -5.80
CA VAL A 253 7.01 -0.76 -5.14
C VAL A 253 6.27 -1.52 -4.05
N GLY A 254 6.28 -2.82 -4.12
CA GLY A 254 5.64 -3.71 -3.17
C GLY A 254 6.40 -5.04 -3.02
N ASP A 255 6.08 -5.79 -1.98
CA ASP A 255 6.75 -7.07 -1.66
C ASP A 255 5.88 -8.28 -1.98
N GLY A 256 4.58 -8.09 -2.15
CA GLY A 256 3.66 -9.15 -1.92
C GLY A 256 2.52 -9.42 -2.87
N ILE A 257 1.82 -10.46 -2.50
CA ILE A 257 0.62 -10.98 -3.16
C ILE A 257 -0.48 -9.91 -3.20
N ASN A 258 -0.59 -9.11 -2.14
CA ASN A 258 -1.62 -8.09 -1.99
C ASN A 258 -1.40 -6.86 -2.89
N ASP A 259 -0.18 -6.67 -3.38
CA ASP A 259 0.20 -5.54 -4.22
C ASP A 259 0.21 -5.85 -5.73
N ALA A 260 0.05 -7.12 -6.13
CA ALA A 260 0.11 -7.54 -7.51
C ALA A 260 -0.82 -6.73 -8.45
N PRO A 261 -2.07 -6.42 -8.09
CA PRO A 261 -2.93 -5.56 -8.92
C PRO A 261 -2.42 -4.13 -9.04
N ALA A 262 -1.82 -3.58 -7.96
CA ALA A 262 -1.26 -2.23 -7.94
C ALA A 262 0.06 -2.17 -8.74
N LEU A 263 0.93 -3.19 -8.62
CA LEU A 263 2.15 -3.34 -9.42
C LEU A 263 1.83 -3.38 -10.91
N ALA A 264 0.87 -4.21 -11.32
CA ALA A 264 0.44 -4.33 -12.71
C ALA A 264 -0.25 -3.06 -13.24
N ARG A 265 -0.89 -2.26 -12.37
CA ARG A 265 -1.58 -1.01 -12.75
C ARG A 265 -0.63 0.15 -12.94
N ALA A 266 0.50 0.18 -12.24
CA ALA A 266 1.50 1.23 -12.33
C ALA A 266 2.11 1.32 -13.73
N ASN A 267 2.79 2.45 -14.05
CA ASN A 267 3.55 2.56 -15.30
C ASN A 267 4.78 1.65 -15.25
N VAL A 268 5.31 1.39 -14.05
CA VAL A 268 6.37 0.40 -13.79
C VAL A 268 6.14 -0.20 -12.42
N GLY A 269 6.02 -1.52 -12.35
CA GLY A 269 5.97 -2.27 -11.10
C GLY A 269 7.35 -2.75 -10.66
N PHE A 270 7.68 -2.51 -9.39
CA PHE A 270 8.91 -3.00 -8.75
C PHE A 270 8.57 -3.99 -7.65
N ALA A 271 8.98 -5.25 -7.80
CA ALA A 271 8.95 -6.23 -6.72
C ALA A 271 10.24 -6.13 -5.89
N ILE A 272 10.11 -6.07 -4.55
CA ILE A 272 11.26 -5.98 -3.63
C ILE A 272 11.46 -7.28 -2.85
N GLY A 273 12.72 -7.70 -2.71
CA GLY A 273 13.11 -8.89 -1.94
C GLY A 273 12.91 -10.21 -2.68
N THR A 274 12.86 -11.30 -1.91
CA THR A 274 12.53 -12.65 -2.40
C THR A 274 11.01 -12.82 -2.54
N GLY A 275 10.33 -11.77 -3.05
CA GLY A 275 8.89 -11.72 -3.17
C GLY A 275 8.30 -13.01 -3.75
N THR A 276 7.05 -13.28 -3.43
CA THR A 276 6.35 -14.45 -3.97
C THR A 276 6.46 -14.49 -5.49
N ASP A 277 6.44 -15.67 -6.08
CA ASP A 277 6.47 -15.85 -7.54
C ASP A 277 5.42 -14.98 -8.25
N VAL A 278 4.29 -14.72 -7.60
CA VAL A 278 3.21 -13.87 -8.12
C VAL A 278 3.65 -12.41 -8.21
N ALA A 279 4.33 -11.87 -7.20
CA ALA A 279 4.82 -10.48 -7.22
C ALA A 279 5.91 -10.31 -8.29
N ILE A 280 6.84 -11.28 -8.39
CA ILE A 280 7.89 -11.30 -9.42
C ILE A 280 7.27 -11.37 -10.83
N GLN A 281 6.21 -12.15 -11.03
CA GLN A 281 5.52 -12.25 -12.33
C GLN A 281 4.75 -10.98 -12.70
N SER A 282 4.26 -10.24 -11.70
CA SER A 282 3.46 -9.02 -11.90
C SER A 282 4.31 -7.75 -12.03
N ALA A 283 5.61 -7.81 -11.69
CA ALA A 283 6.51 -6.67 -11.72
C ALA A 283 7.33 -6.60 -13.01
N ASP A 284 7.62 -5.38 -13.44
CA ASP A 284 8.51 -5.08 -14.58
C ASP A 284 9.99 -5.13 -14.17
N VAL A 285 10.26 -4.82 -12.89
CA VAL A 285 11.60 -4.79 -12.31
C VAL A 285 11.60 -5.52 -10.98
N THR A 286 12.56 -6.41 -10.78
CA THR A 286 12.74 -7.14 -9.51
C THR A 286 14.02 -6.68 -8.83
N LEU A 287 13.89 -6.29 -7.56
CA LEU A 287 14.98 -5.90 -6.68
C LEU A 287 15.34 -7.09 -5.78
N MET A 288 16.39 -7.84 -6.12
CA MET A 288 16.75 -9.11 -5.46
C MET A 288 17.19 -8.96 -4.00
N GLY A 289 17.65 -7.79 -3.60
CA GLY A 289 18.05 -7.54 -2.22
C GLY A 289 17.01 -6.71 -1.50
N GLY A 290 16.29 -7.16 -0.54
CA GLY A 290 15.20 -6.47 0.19
C GLY A 290 15.40 -4.98 0.58
N SER A 291 16.41 -4.32 0.04
CA SER A 291 16.83 -2.93 0.28
C SER A 291 16.11 -1.95 -0.63
N LEU A 292 15.57 -0.87 -0.08
CA LEU A 292 14.94 0.20 -0.85
C LEU A 292 15.97 1.03 -1.65
N MET A 293 17.25 0.99 -1.27
CA MET A 293 18.33 1.56 -2.09
C MET A 293 18.43 0.92 -3.47
N GLY A 294 18.02 -0.35 -3.62
CA GLY A 294 17.94 -1.03 -4.91
C GLY A 294 17.06 -0.29 -5.93
N LEU A 295 15.97 0.35 -5.49
CA LEU A 295 15.13 1.20 -6.33
C LEU A 295 15.90 2.43 -6.85
N VAL A 296 16.62 3.12 -5.96
CA VAL A 296 17.44 4.29 -6.33
C VAL A 296 18.49 3.89 -7.37
N HIS A 297 19.18 2.77 -7.14
CA HIS A 297 20.18 2.23 -8.07
C HIS A 297 19.57 1.84 -9.42
N ALA A 298 18.37 1.25 -9.43
CA ALA A 298 17.64 0.91 -10.65
C ALA A 298 17.30 2.16 -11.49
N LEU A 299 16.81 3.21 -10.84
CA LEU A 299 16.50 4.47 -11.50
C LEU A 299 17.76 5.17 -12.01
N ASP A 300 18.85 5.21 -11.22
CA ASP A 300 20.14 5.77 -11.65
C ASP A 300 20.72 5.01 -12.84
N LEU A 301 20.70 3.68 -12.80
CA LEU A 301 21.14 2.83 -13.91
C LEU A 301 20.33 3.10 -15.18
N THR A 302 19.01 3.20 -15.03
CA THR A 302 18.10 3.49 -16.14
C THR A 302 18.44 4.82 -16.81
N HIS A 303 18.64 5.87 -16.02
CA HIS A 303 19.02 7.18 -16.55
C HIS A 303 20.41 7.17 -17.23
N ALA A 304 21.35 6.40 -16.69
CA ALA A 304 22.67 6.22 -17.30
C ALA A 304 22.54 5.45 -18.64
N ALA A 305 21.74 4.38 -18.68
CA ALA A 305 21.49 3.58 -19.88
C ALA A 305 20.79 4.41 -20.97
N MET A 306 19.72 5.14 -20.62
CA MET A 306 19.01 5.99 -21.59
C MET A 306 19.89 7.09 -22.15
N ARG A 307 20.76 7.70 -21.33
CA ARG A 307 21.76 8.67 -21.81
C ARG A 307 22.75 8.03 -22.76
N ASN A 308 23.23 6.84 -22.47
CA ASN A 308 24.14 6.07 -23.32
C ASN A 308 23.49 5.74 -24.67
N ILE A 309 22.23 5.29 -24.65
CA ILE A 309 21.45 5.00 -25.88
C ILE A 309 21.28 6.28 -26.72
N ALA A 310 20.92 7.41 -26.09
CA ALA A 310 20.76 8.69 -26.78
C ALA A 310 22.10 9.17 -27.41
N GLN A 311 23.21 8.99 -26.70
CA GLN A 311 24.55 9.29 -27.25
C GLN A 311 24.87 8.41 -28.44
N ASN A 312 24.65 7.10 -28.34
CA ASN A 312 24.92 6.17 -29.43
C ASN A 312 24.08 6.50 -30.68
N LEU A 313 22.78 6.81 -30.46
CA LEU A 313 21.89 7.21 -31.55
C LEU A 313 22.35 8.53 -32.19
N GLY A 314 22.75 9.53 -31.35
CA GLY A 314 23.29 10.79 -31.80
C GLY A 314 24.57 10.61 -32.64
N PHE A 315 25.51 9.79 -32.19
CA PHE A 315 26.71 9.43 -32.97
C PHE A 315 26.37 8.76 -34.29
N ALA A 316 25.48 7.76 -34.27
CA ALA A 316 25.09 7.01 -35.46
C ALA A 316 24.43 7.91 -36.51
N LEU A 317 23.47 8.75 -36.11
CA LEU A 317 22.80 9.70 -37.01
C LEU A 317 23.75 10.80 -37.53
N GLY A 318 24.52 11.41 -36.62
CA GLY A 318 25.46 12.49 -36.96
C GLY A 318 26.52 12.02 -37.93
N TYR A 319 27.10 10.85 -37.67
CA TYR A 319 28.12 10.26 -38.50
C TYR A 319 27.61 9.94 -39.92
N ASN A 320 26.45 9.33 -40.02
CA ASN A 320 25.83 9.01 -41.31
C ASN A 320 25.41 10.28 -42.07
N SER A 321 24.88 11.30 -41.39
CA SER A 321 24.50 12.58 -42.01
C SER A 321 25.72 13.29 -42.60
N ILE A 322 26.84 13.36 -41.87
CA ILE A 322 28.10 13.92 -42.38
C ILE A 322 28.60 13.10 -43.57
N GLY A 323 28.58 11.78 -43.48
CA GLY A 323 28.99 10.89 -44.55
C GLY A 323 28.21 11.09 -45.85
N ILE A 324 26.87 11.30 -45.77
CA ILE A 324 26.02 11.57 -46.93
C ILE A 324 26.43 12.92 -47.59
N VAL A 325 26.67 13.97 -46.82
CA VAL A 325 27.06 15.29 -47.31
C VAL A 325 28.40 15.21 -48.03
N ILE A 326 29.35 14.45 -47.48
CA ILE A 326 30.68 14.24 -48.13
C ILE A 326 30.52 13.40 -49.40
N ALA A 327 29.73 12.36 -49.36
CA ALA A 327 29.46 11.50 -50.52
C ALA A 327 28.77 12.26 -51.66
N ALA A 328 27.90 13.22 -51.33
CA ALA A 328 27.24 14.12 -52.29
C ALA A 328 28.24 15.12 -52.98
N GLY A 329 29.50 15.09 -52.61
CA GLY A 329 30.55 15.88 -53.28
C GLY A 329 30.69 17.32 -52.77
N VAL A 330 30.15 17.66 -51.61
CA VAL A 330 30.29 19.03 -51.05
C VAL A 330 31.76 19.45 -50.87
N LEU A 331 32.65 18.50 -50.61
CA LEU A 331 34.09 18.75 -50.53
C LEU A 331 34.82 18.80 -51.91
N TYR A 332 34.16 18.32 -52.98
CA TYR A 332 34.75 18.22 -54.30
C TYR A 332 35.34 19.56 -54.83
N PRO A 333 34.67 20.74 -54.68
CA PRO A 333 35.18 22.01 -55.12
C PRO A 333 36.50 22.43 -54.43
N PHE A 334 36.75 21.93 -53.23
CA PHE A 334 37.90 22.26 -52.40
C PHE A 334 39.03 21.26 -52.48
N THR A 335 38.70 19.97 -52.60
CA THR A 335 39.66 18.86 -52.55
C THR A 335 39.89 18.15 -53.87
N GLY A 336 39.01 18.36 -54.88
CA GLY A 336 39.04 17.70 -56.16
C GLY A 336 38.78 16.17 -56.09
N THR A 337 38.41 15.65 -54.94
CA THR A 337 38.21 14.21 -54.70
C THR A 337 36.79 13.89 -54.24
N LEU A 338 36.23 12.77 -54.70
CA LEU A 338 34.98 12.18 -54.21
C LEU A 338 35.30 11.18 -53.11
N LEU A 339 34.28 10.83 -52.33
CA LEU A 339 34.40 9.83 -51.26
C LEU A 339 34.85 8.47 -51.82
N ASN A 340 36.04 8.01 -51.40
CA ASN A 340 36.53 6.69 -51.76
C ASN A 340 35.75 5.62 -50.99
N PRO A 341 35.26 4.55 -51.67
CA PRO A 341 34.53 3.46 -51.00
C PRO A 341 35.29 2.77 -49.87
N MET A 342 36.62 2.67 -49.95
CA MET A 342 37.45 2.14 -48.85
C MET A 342 37.41 3.04 -47.61
N ILE A 343 37.43 4.37 -47.76
CA ILE A 343 37.34 5.33 -46.68
C ILE A 343 35.94 5.23 -46.06
N ALA A 344 34.88 5.10 -46.88
CA ALA A 344 33.54 4.96 -46.38
C ALA A 344 33.38 3.67 -45.54
N GLY A 345 33.91 2.52 -46.02
CA GLY A 345 33.93 1.27 -45.27
C GLY A 345 34.70 1.33 -43.96
N ALA A 346 35.89 1.95 -43.98
CA ALA A 346 36.67 2.17 -42.73
C ALA A 346 35.93 3.06 -41.72
N ALA A 347 35.28 4.11 -42.22
CA ALA A 347 34.47 4.99 -41.43
C ALA A 347 33.28 4.30 -40.76
N MET A 348 32.57 3.42 -41.45
CA MET A 348 31.48 2.60 -40.89
C MET A 348 31.99 1.63 -39.81
N ALA A 349 33.15 0.98 -40.04
CA ALA A 349 33.77 0.11 -39.01
C ALA A 349 34.14 0.90 -37.73
N PHE A 350 34.69 2.11 -37.89
CA PHE A 350 35.05 2.99 -36.79
C PHE A 350 33.79 3.44 -36.01
N SER A 351 32.73 3.80 -36.72
CA SER A 351 31.44 4.15 -36.08
C SER A 351 30.89 3.00 -35.18
N SER A 352 30.94 1.77 -35.68
CA SER A 352 30.53 0.59 -34.93
C SER A 352 31.41 0.40 -33.67
N LEU A 353 32.73 0.60 -33.79
CA LEU A 353 33.63 0.50 -32.65
C LEU A 353 33.35 1.60 -31.61
N CYS A 354 33.01 2.80 -32.01
CA CYS A 354 32.64 3.88 -31.11
C CYS A 354 31.38 3.56 -30.32
N VAL A 355 30.33 3.02 -30.97
CA VAL A 355 29.07 2.63 -30.32
C VAL A 355 29.32 1.52 -29.30
N VAL A 356 30.06 0.46 -29.69
CA VAL A 356 30.37 -0.67 -28.78
C VAL A 356 31.21 -0.17 -27.58
N THR A 357 32.21 0.68 -27.83
CA THR A 357 33.06 1.22 -26.77
C THR A 357 32.24 2.07 -25.79
N ASN A 358 31.36 2.94 -26.32
CA ASN A 358 30.50 3.77 -25.48
C ASN A 358 29.49 2.90 -24.68
N ALA A 359 28.89 1.89 -25.29
CA ALA A 359 27.99 0.95 -24.61
C ALA A 359 28.72 0.19 -23.48
N SER A 360 29.98 -0.20 -23.72
CA SER A 360 30.81 -0.91 -22.73
C SER A 360 31.09 -0.08 -21.48
N ARG A 361 30.99 1.25 -21.53
CA ARG A 361 31.13 2.13 -20.35
C ARG A 361 30.08 1.85 -19.28
N LEU A 362 28.89 1.31 -19.64
CA LEU A 362 27.89 0.93 -18.65
C LEU A 362 28.34 -0.20 -17.72
N ARG A 363 29.33 -1.01 -18.13
CA ARG A 363 29.93 -2.03 -17.23
C ARG A 363 30.70 -1.43 -16.06
N LEU A 364 31.13 -0.19 -16.21
CA LEU A 364 31.86 0.58 -15.17
C LEU A 364 30.90 1.42 -14.31
N PHE A 365 29.60 1.21 -14.45
CA PHE A 365 28.61 1.92 -13.64
C PHE A 365 28.72 1.47 -12.18
N ASP A 366 29.07 2.40 -11.29
CA ASP A 366 29.10 2.22 -9.85
C ASP A 366 27.84 2.87 -9.24
N PRO A 367 26.90 2.07 -8.70
CA PRO A 367 25.65 2.59 -8.15
C PRO A 367 25.86 3.45 -6.91
N ASP A 368 26.82 3.10 -6.05
CA ASP A 368 27.04 3.81 -4.80
C ASP A 368 27.72 5.17 -5.07
N ALA A 369 28.68 5.20 -5.98
CA ALA A 369 29.28 6.44 -6.44
C ALA A 369 28.29 7.34 -7.20
N GLU A 370 27.34 6.76 -7.94
CA GLU A 370 26.30 7.52 -8.61
C GLU A 370 25.23 8.02 -7.61
N ALA A 371 24.86 7.22 -6.62
CA ALA A 371 23.95 7.62 -5.55
C ALA A 371 24.51 8.79 -4.72
N ALA A 372 25.81 8.85 -4.53
CA ALA A 372 26.48 9.94 -3.84
C ALA A 372 26.47 11.29 -4.61
N LYS A 373 26.22 11.26 -5.92
CA LYS A 373 26.16 12.49 -6.74
C LYS A 373 24.85 13.23 -6.51
N ASN A 374 24.95 14.55 -6.29
CA ASN A 374 23.79 15.41 -6.15
C ASN A 374 23.18 15.73 -7.54
N LYS A 375 22.39 14.80 -8.07
CA LYS A 375 21.76 14.92 -9.40
C LYS A 375 20.26 15.04 -9.26
N THR A 376 19.66 15.91 -10.07
CA THR A 376 18.22 15.97 -10.29
C THR A 376 17.92 15.39 -11.67
N TYR A 377 16.95 14.50 -11.77
CA TYR A 377 16.49 14.01 -13.07
C TYR A 377 15.72 15.10 -13.79
N ARG A 378 15.86 15.16 -15.12
CA ARG A 378 14.96 15.98 -15.95
C ARG A 378 13.63 15.23 -16.12
N VAL A 379 12.89 15.12 -15.05
CA VAL A 379 11.58 14.46 -15.08
C VAL A 379 10.53 15.50 -15.46
N ARG A 380 9.65 15.15 -16.37
CA ARG A 380 8.54 16.02 -16.76
C ARG A 380 7.57 16.14 -15.58
N LYS A 381 7.41 17.35 -15.05
CA LYS A 381 6.38 17.60 -14.05
C LYS A 381 4.99 17.34 -14.65
N PRO A 382 4.04 16.88 -13.85
CA PRO A 382 2.66 16.72 -14.29
C PRO A 382 2.17 18.02 -14.95
N ASP A 383 1.52 17.89 -16.11
CA ASP A 383 0.96 19.04 -16.84
C ASP A 383 -0.49 19.23 -16.35
N PRO A 384 -0.75 20.26 -15.54
CA PRO A 384 -2.10 20.48 -15.00
C PRO A 384 -3.15 20.83 -16.08
N SER A 385 -2.69 21.14 -17.31
CA SER A 385 -3.61 21.52 -18.41
C SER A 385 -4.25 20.33 -19.11
N LYS A 386 -3.77 19.10 -18.92
CA LYS A 386 -4.34 17.90 -19.54
C LYS A 386 -5.60 17.37 -18.85
N ASN A 387 -6.03 17.99 -17.76
CA ASN A 387 -7.19 17.59 -16.97
C ASN A 387 -8.47 18.39 -17.32
N ASN A 388 -8.60 18.94 -18.55
CA ASN A 388 -9.80 19.65 -19.01
C ASN A 388 -10.87 18.68 -19.56
N GLY A 389 -11.48 17.92 -18.66
CA GLY A 389 -12.78 17.27 -18.81
C GLY A 389 -13.54 17.43 -17.51
N ASN A 390 -14.27 18.56 -17.35
CA ASN A 390 -15.22 18.85 -16.27
C ASN A 390 -14.71 18.67 -14.82
N GLN A 391 -14.05 19.69 -14.26
CA GLN A 391 -14.38 20.18 -12.90
C GLN A 391 -13.57 21.45 -12.58
N HIS A 392 -14.20 22.38 -11.86
CA HIS A 392 -13.67 23.67 -11.42
C HIS A 392 -12.24 23.60 -10.82
N SER A 393 -11.40 24.47 -11.37
CA SER A 393 -10.13 24.97 -10.83
C SER A 393 -9.76 24.51 -9.41
N ARG A 394 -8.95 23.46 -9.31
CA ARG A 394 -8.04 23.21 -8.17
C ARG A 394 -6.66 22.93 -8.72
N LYS A 395 -5.68 23.68 -8.22
CA LYS A 395 -4.26 23.60 -8.58
C LYS A 395 -3.77 22.17 -8.53
N GLY A 396 -3.26 21.67 -9.67
CA GLY A 396 -2.74 20.31 -9.85
C GLY A 396 -1.44 20.03 -9.06
N THR A 397 -1.63 19.82 -7.79
CA THR A 397 -0.61 19.28 -6.86
C THR A 397 -1.24 18.04 -6.22
N ILE A 398 -0.45 17.04 -5.87
CA ILE A 398 -0.85 15.88 -5.04
C ILE A 398 -1.75 16.30 -3.87
N MET A 399 -1.61 17.54 -3.39
CA MET A 399 -2.43 18.18 -2.36
C MET A 399 -3.96 18.15 -2.63
N GLY A 400 -4.43 18.10 -3.88
CA GLY A 400 -5.85 17.97 -4.24
C GLY A 400 -6.41 16.58 -3.94
N LEU A 401 -5.59 15.54 -4.08
CA LEU A 401 -5.97 14.17 -3.81
C LEU A 401 -6.23 13.92 -2.30
N PHE A 402 -5.43 14.53 -1.45
CA PHE A 402 -5.50 14.35 0.00
C PHE A 402 -6.66 15.14 0.64
N SER A 403 -7.00 16.33 0.10
CA SER A 403 -8.15 17.10 0.56
C SER A 403 -9.48 16.41 0.26
N ASP A 404 -9.59 15.71 -0.88
CA ASP A 404 -10.81 14.99 -1.26
C ASP A 404 -11.01 13.72 -0.42
N HIS A 405 -9.91 13.07 0.00
CA HIS A 405 -9.98 11.90 0.87
C HIS A 405 -10.44 12.26 2.29
N LYS A 406 -9.99 13.43 2.81
CA LYS A 406 -10.41 13.95 4.11
C LYS A 406 -11.88 14.39 4.11
N ALA A 407 -12.30 15.13 3.07
CA ALA A 407 -13.68 15.60 2.92
C ALA A 407 -14.68 14.44 2.74
N LYS A 408 -14.28 13.38 2.03
CA LYS A 408 -15.13 12.20 1.82
C LYS A 408 -15.29 11.36 3.09
N LYS A 409 -14.23 11.26 3.91
CA LYS A 409 -14.26 10.55 5.20
C LYS A 409 -15.04 11.32 6.28
N GLU A 410 -14.98 12.65 6.26
CA GLU A 410 -15.79 13.52 7.11
C GLU A 410 -17.28 13.47 6.72
N ALA A 411 -17.60 13.32 5.41
CA ALA A 411 -18.97 13.14 4.93
C ALA A 411 -19.52 11.74 5.27
N GLU A 412 -18.74 10.68 5.11
CA GLU A 412 -19.12 9.31 5.50
C GLU A 412 -19.34 9.16 7.01
N ASN A 413 -18.61 9.89 7.86
CA ASN A 413 -18.81 9.91 9.30
C ASN A 413 -20.03 10.76 9.73
N MET A 414 -20.41 11.80 8.94
CA MET A 414 -21.63 12.58 9.23
C MET A 414 -22.90 11.83 8.84
N ASP A 415 -22.87 11.00 7.80
CA ASP A 415 -24.00 10.14 7.43
C ASP A 415 -24.21 8.98 8.42
N ALA A 416 -23.16 8.51 9.11
CA ALA A 416 -23.25 7.49 10.15
C ALA A 416 -23.84 8.00 11.49
N MET A 417 -23.78 9.32 11.76
CA MET A 417 -24.35 9.94 12.96
C MET A 417 -25.79 10.46 12.80
N GLY A 418 -26.37 10.37 11.60
CA GLY A 418 -27.70 10.93 11.26
C GLY A 418 -28.89 10.00 11.39
N ALA A 419 -28.74 8.76 11.83
CA ALA A 419 -29.86 7.78 11.92
C ALA A 419 -30.28 7.51 13.36
N GLY A 420 -30.88 8.49 14.01
CA GLY A 420 -31.42 8.34 15.37
C GLY A 420 -32.62 9.25 15.64
N HIS A 421 -33.80 8.69 15.49
CA HIS A 421 -35.10 9.08 16.10
C HIS A 421 -35.62 10.52 15.95
N CYS A 422 -36.80 10.63 15.32
CA CYS A 422 -38.01 11.17 16.00
C CYS A 422 -39.29 10.82 15.25
N CYS A 423 -40.22 10.20 15.96
CA CYS A 423 -41.62 9.98 15.63
C CYS A 423 -42.40 11.29 15.79
N GLY A 424 -43.49 11.50 15.00
CA GLY A 424 -44.58 12.41 15.33
C GLY A 424 -45.28 12.96 14.11
N GLY A 425 -46.52 12.48 13.84
CA GLY A 425 -47.38 12.77 12.71
C GLY A 425 -47.93 14.20 12.67
N HIS A 426 -48.42 14.59 11.55
CA HIS A 426 -49.79 15.01 11.30
C HIS A 426 -49.99 15.44 9.84
N ASP A 427 -51.22 15.18 9.37
CA ASP A 427 -51.87 15.38 8.11
C ASP A 427 -51.74 16.78 7.45
N GLY A 428 -51.89 16.80 6.11
CA GLY A 428 -52.41 18.01 5.45
C GLY A 428 -51.99 18.23 4.00
N HIS A 429 -52.81 17.76 3.09
CA HIS A 429 -53.18 18.27 1.73
C HIS A 429 -52.29 19.29 0.99
N GLY A 430 -52.00 18.97 -0.29
CA GLY A 430 -52.21 19.94 -1.33
C GLY A 430 -51.17 20.08 -2.44
N MET A 431 -51.53 19.56 -3.61
CA MET A 431 -51.24 20.03 -4.98
C MET A 431 -49.83 20.04 -5.57
N ALA A 432 -49.77 19.22 -6.58
CA ALA A 432 -49.04 19.18 -7.84
C ALA A 432 -48.15 20.36 -8.27
N SER A 433 -46.92 20.04 -8.67
CA SER A 433 -46.41 20.44 -9.98
C SER A 433 -45.22 19.57 -10.39
N ASN A 434 -45.30 19.08 -11.62
CA ASN A 434 -44.31 18.32 -12.39
C ASN A 434 -42.92 18.93 -12.38
N MET A 435 -41.90 18.07 -12.18
CA MET A 435 -40.76 17.97 -13.09
C MET A 435 -39.97 16.70 -12.78
N GLY A 436 -39.64 15.97 -13.85
CA GLY A 436 -39.16 14.60 -13.85
C GLY A 436 -37.87 14.34 -13.11
N ASP A 437 -37.93 13.29 -12.32
CA ASP A 437 -36.78 12.56 -11.84
C ASP A 437 -36.81 11.16 -12.47
N SER A 438 -35.91 10.93 -13.42
CA SER A 438 -35.63 9.60 -13.95
C SER A 438 -34.86 8.81 -12.90
N ALA A 439 -35.56 8.15 -11.99
CA ALA A 439 -35.01 7.07 -11.19
C ALA A 439 -34.57 5.96 -12.15
N ALA A 440 -33.24 5.78 -12.29
CA ALA A 440 -32.66 4.67 -13.02
C ALA A 440 -33.16 3.34 -12.42
N ASN A 441 -33.88 2.58 -13.24
CA ASN A 441 -34.35 1.24 -12.89
C ASN A 441 -33.15 0.30 -12.82
N VAL A 442 -32.53 0.17 -11.66
CA VAL A 442 -31.33 -0.69 -11.45
C VAL A 442 -31.83 -2.06 -11.00
N ALA A 443 -31.59 -3.08 -11.84
CA ALA A 443 -31.84 -4.48 -11.51
C ALA A 443 -30.61 -5.09 -10.79
N LYS A 444 -30.82 -6.14 -9.99
CA LYS A 444 -29.74 -6.92 -9.38
C LYS A 444 -29.51 -8.22 -10.15
N ASP A 445 -28.25 -8.52 -10.49
CA ASP A 445 -27.84 -9.83 -11.04
C ASP A 445 -28.07 -10.91 -9.97
N PRO A 446 -28.93 -11.92 -10.22
CA PRO A 446 -29.28 -12.90 -9.22
C PRO A 446 -28.13 -13.87 -8.86
N VAL A 447 -27.07 -13.95 -9.67
CA VAL A 447 -25.95 -14.87 -9.45
C VAL A 447 -24.86 -14.22 -8.60
N CYS A 448 -24.55 -12.93 -8.81
CA CYS A 448 -23.45 -12.25 -8.11
C CYS A 448 -23.89 -11.04 -7.27
N GLY A 449 -25.17 -10.67 -7.30
CA GLY A 449 -25.73 -9.55 -6.52
C GLY A 449 -25.36 -8.15 -7.00
N MET A 450 -24.62 -8.02 -8.11
CA MET A 450 -24.24 -6.72 -8.66
C MET A 450 -25.42 -5.96 -9.25
N SER A 451 -25.43 -4.66 -9.08
CA SER A 451 -26.41 -3.78 -9.69
C SER A 451 -26.16 -3.63 -11.20
N VAL A 452 -27.16 -3.89 -12.00
CA VAL A 452 -27.11 -3.87 -13.48
C VAL A 452 -28.20 -2.93 -14.00
N ASP A 453 -27.81 -2.01 -14.86
CA ASP A 453 -28.78 -1.19 -15.60
C ASP A 453 -29.39 -2.05 -16.73
N PRO A 454 -30.71 -2.26 -16.76
CA PRO A 454 -31.40 -3.02 -17.77
C PRO A 454 -31.09 -2.58 -19.22
N ALA A 455 -30.79 -1.29 -19.43
CA ALA A 455 -30.49 -0.74 -20.76
C ALA A 455 -29.06 -1.12 -21.25
N THR A 456 -28.14 -1.46 -20.33
CA THR A 456 -26.73 -1.76 -20.64
C THR A 456 -26.28 -3.15 -20.16
N ALA A 457 -27.23 -4.00 -19.79
CA ALA A 457 -26.96 -5.36 -19.31
C ALA A 457 -26.18 -6.18 -20.34
N ALA A 458 -25.10 -6.85 -19.86
CA ALA A 458 -24.23 -7.67 -20.72
C ALA A 458 -24.93 -8.95 -21.26
N ALA A 459 -25.94 -9.45 -20.55
CA ALA A 459 -26.81 -10.53 -20.96
C ALA A 459 -28.15 -10.48 -20.25
N THR A 460 -29.20 -11.09 -20.86
CA THR A 460 -30.53 -11.26 -20.27
C THR A 460 -31.00 -12.71 -20.38
N ARG A 461 -31.81 -13.17 -19.42
CA ARG A 461 -32.51 -14.48 -19.48
C ARG A 461 -33.92 -14.33 -18.91
N GLU A 462 -34.85 -15.09 -19.47
CA GLU A 462 -36.25 -15.10 -19.04
C GLU A 462 -36.52 -16.41 -18.28
N TYR A 463 -37.08 -16.31 -17.07
CA TYR A 463 -37.47 -17.45 -16.28
C TYR A 463 -38.73 -17.13 -15.48
N GLY A 464 -39.77 -17.99 -15.58
CA GLY A 464 -41.04 -17.78 -14.91
C GLY A 464 -41.81 -16.54 -15.38
N GLY A 465 -41.57 -16.02 -16.59
CA GLY A 465 -42.22 -14.83 -17.10
C GLY A 465 -41.57 -13.51 -16.61
N VAL A 466 -40.42 -13.61 -15.93
CA VAL A 466 -39.66 -12.45 -15.44
C VAL A 466 -38.31 -12.39 -16.18
N THR A 467 -37.93 -11.19 -16.65
CA THR A 467 -36.64 -10.95 -17.30
C THR A 467 -35.60 -10.59 -16.25
N TYR A 468 -34.50 -11.35 -16.21
CA TYR A 468 -33.33 -11.11 -15.33
C TYR A 468 -32.18 -10.52 -16.14
N TYR A 469 -31.47 -9.58 -15.52
CA TYR A 469 -30.36 -8.84 -16.14
C TYR A 469 -29.05 -9.23 -15.47
N PHE A 470 -27.98 -9.48 -16.27
CA PHE A 470 -26.69 -10.00 -15.80
C PHE A 470 -25.54 -9.06 -16.16
N CYS A 471 -24.61 -8.95 -15.22
CA CYS A 471 -23.41 -8.12 -15.36
C CYS A 471 -22.42 -8.68 -16.38
N ASN A 472 -22.47 -10.01 -16.64
CA ASN A 472 -21.66 -10.67 -17.67
C ASN A 472 -22.35 -11.95 -18.20
N PRO A 473 -21.96 -12.44 -19.42
CA PRO A 473 -22.54 -13.66 -19.98
C PRO A 473 -22.35 -14.92 -19.13
N GLY A 474 -21.24 -15.02 -18.39
CA GLY A 474 -20.98 -16.17 -17.50
C GLY A 474 -21.96 -16.27 -16.32
N CYS A 475 -22.48 -15.15 -15.80
CA CYS A 475 -23.56 -15.17 -14.81
C CYS A 475 -24.86 -15.67 -15.43
N ALA A 476 -25.19 -15.21 -16.63
CA ALA A 476 -26.38 -15.65 -17.38
C ALA A 476 -26.36 -17.16 -17.68
N ASP A 477 -25.20 -17.73 -18.00
CA ASP A 477 -25.03 -19.13 -18.28
C ASP A 477 -25.13 -20.00 -17.00
N LYS A 478 -24.60 -19.53 -15.88
CA LYS A 478 -24.75 -20.18 -14.56
C LYS A 478 -26.22 -20.17 -14.11
N PHE A 479 -26.90 -19.05 -14.29
CA PHE A 479 -28.33 -18.95 -13.99
C PHE A 479 -29.16 -19.91 -14.87
N ALA A 480 -28.86 -20.01 -16.16
CA ALA A 480 -29.57 -20.89 -17.08
C ALA A 480 -29.42 -22.39 -16.73
N GLN A 481 -28.32 -22.80 -16.10
CA GLN A 481 -28.10 -24.19 -15.65
C GLN A 481 -28.96 -24.58 -14.45
N ASN A 482 -29.19 -23.66 -13.50
CA ASN A 482 -30.04 -23.94 -12.34
C ASN A 482 -30.67 -22.64 -11.77
N PRO A 483 -31.73 -22.11 -12.42
CA PRO A 483 -32.35 -20.85 -11.99
C PRO A 483 -32.89 -20.87 -10.56
N ALA A 484 -33.43 -22.00 -10.12
CA ALA A 484 -34.03 -22.14 -8.78
C ALA A 484 -33.01 -21.94 -7.63
N ALA A 485 -31.72 -22.19 -7.88
CA ALA A 485 -30.69 -22.00 -6.87
C ALA A 485 -30.36 -20.53 -6.56
N TYR A 486 -30.79 -19.61 -7.44
CA TYR A 486 -30.46 -18.17 -7.36
C TYR A 486 -31.70 -17.29 -7.08
N LEU A 487 -32.90 -17.87 -6.98
CA LEU A 487 -34.16 -17.18 -6.80
C LEU A 487 -34.85 -17.54 -5.47
N GLY A 488 -34.12 -18.23 -4.54
CA GLY A 488 -34.60 -18.76 -3.27
C GLY A 488 -35.12 -17.78 -2.26
#